data_4a7e38621e0d3285cee52d9648cdc813
#
_entry.id   4a7e38621e0d3285cee52d9648cdc813
#
_cell.length_a   1.000
_cell.length_b   1.000
_cell.length_c   1.000
_cell.angle_alpha   90.00
_cell.angle_beta   90.00
_cell.angle_gamma   90.00
#
_symmetry.space_group_name_H-M   'P 1'
#
loop_
_entity.id
_entity.type
_entity.pdbx_description
1 polymer ?
#
loop_
_entity_poly.entity_id
_entity_poly.type
_entity_poly.pdbx_seq_one_letter_code
_entity_poly.pdbx_strand_id
1 'polypeptide(L)'
;HAEHYSENATNEDYILWNNYYDYQFTNADKVDFFIVSTDRQNEVLQEQFAKYTQHQPKIVTIPVGSIDSLTESSQGRKPFSLITASRLAKEKHIDWLVKAVIEAHKELPELTFDIYGSGGEDSLLREIIANHQAEDYIQLKGHAELSQIYSQYEVYLTASTSEGFGLTLMEAIGSGLPLIGFDVPYGNQTFIEDGQNGYLIPSSSDHVEDQIKQAYAAKICQLYQENRLEAMRAYSYQIAEGFLTKEILEKWKKTVEEALHD
;
A
#
# COMPACT_ATOMS: atom_id res chain seq x y z
N HIS A 1 -6.43 10.43 -6.09
CA HIS A 1 -6.98 11.59 -5.36
C HIS A 1 -8.38 11.97 -5.83
N ALA A 2 -8.74 11.72 -7.11
CA ALA A 2 -10.03 12.04 -7.67
C ALA A 2 -11.20 11.38 -6.92
N GLU A 3 -11.03 10.15 -6.51
CA GLU A 3 -12.08 9.34 -5.90
C GLU A 3 -12.35 9.67 -4.44
N HIS A 4 -11.38 10.25 -3.71
CA HIS A 4 -11.58 10.61 -2.31
C HIS A 4 -12.59 11.72 -2.06
N TYR A 5 -12.88 12.52 -3.06
CA TYR A 5 -13.71 13.68 -2.94
C TYR A 5 -15.10 13.53 -3.57
N SER A 6 -15.40 12.36 -4.18
CA SER A 6 -16.61 12.23 -5.01
C SER A 6 -17.90 12.03 -4.21
N GLU A 7 -17.88 11.44 -3.01
CA GLU A 7 -19.11 11.10 -2.29
C GLU A 7 -19.25 11.74 -0.90
N ASN A 8 -18.15 12.17 -0.26
CA ASN A 8 -18.15 12.72 1.10
C ASN A 8 -17.48 14.09 1.24
N ALA A 9 -17.09 14.73 0.15
CA ALA A 9 -16.49 16.06 0.19
C ALA A 9 -17.52 17.12 0.58
N THR A 10 -17.09 18.13 1.35
CA THR A 10 -17.91 19.33 1.55
C THR A 10 -18.11 20.04 0.21
N ASN A 11 -19.17 20.86 0.08
CA ASN A 11 -19.40 21.62 -1.15
C ASN A 11 -18.20 22.48 -1.56
N GLU A 12 -17.42 22.98 -0.60
CA GLU A 12 -16.22 23.78 -0.85
C GLU A 12 -15.07 22.93 -1.41
N ASP A 13 -14.85 21.74 -0.84
CA ASP A 13 -13.85 20.80 -1.35
C ASP A 13 -14.19 20.31 -2.75
N TYR A 14 -15.46 20.04 -3.02
CA TYR A 14 -15.95 19.63 -4.32
C TYR A 14 -15.77 20.73 -5.39
N ILE A 15 -15.99 22.01 -5.05
CA ILE A 15 -15.80 23.14 -5.97
C ILE A 15 -14.33 23.37 -6.29
N LEU A 16 -13.43 23.35 -5.29
CA LEU A 16 -11.99 23.48 -5.49
C LEU A 16 -11.46 22.34 -6.36
N TRP A 17 -11.97 21.16 -6.13
CA TRP A 17 -11.60 19.96 -6.82
C TRP A 17 -12.05 19.96 -8.29
N ASN A 18 -13.30 20.31 -8.57
CA ASN A 18 -13.81 20.49 -9.93
C ASN A 18 -13.01 21.51 -10.72
N ASN A 19 -12.65 22.64 -10.13
CA ASN A 19 -11.85 23.66 -10.81
C ASN A 19 -10.47 23.15 -11.23
N TYR A 20 -9.82 22.32 -10.41
CA TYR A 20 -8.52 21.72 -10.74
C TYR A 20 -8.64 20.72 -11.89
N TYR A 21 -9.61 19.83 -11.85
CA TYR A 21 -9.85 18.84 -12.89
C TYR A 21 -10.42 19.45 -14.17
N ASP A 22 -11.32 20.41 -14.06
CA ASP A 22 -11.79 21.20 -15.20
C ASP A 22 -10.63 21.84 -15.93
N TYR A 23 -9.66 22.41 -15.20
CA TYR A 23 -8.47 22.98 -15.81
C TYR A 23 -7.63 21.92 -16.53
N GLN A 24 -7.42 20.76 -15.94
CA GLN A 24 -6.68 19.66 -16.56
C GLN A 24 -7.38 19.15 -17.83
N PHE A 25 -8.68 18.86 -17.74
CA PHE A 25 -9.44 18.34 -18.88
C PHE A 25 -9.58 19.36 -20.01
N THR A 26 -9.79 20.62 -19.68
CA THR A 26 -9.90 21.71 -20.65
C THR A 26 -8.59 21.97 -21.40
N ASN A 27 -7.45 21.68 -20.79
CA ASN A 27 -6.12 21.88 -21.39
C ASN A 27 -5.43 20.58 -21.79
N ALA A 28 -6.15 19.47 -21.83
CA ALA A 28 -5.58 18.16 -22.18
C ALA A 28 -4.94 18.13 -23.58
N ASP A 29 -5.47 18.93 -24.50
CA ASP A 29 -4.94 19.11 -25.88
C ASP A 29 -3.57 19.80 -25.95
N LYS A 30 -3.11 20.37 -24.83
CA LYS A 30 -1.80 21.05 -24.71
C LYS A 30 -0.74 20.17 -24.01
N VAL A 31 -1.08 18.92 -23.74
CA VAL A 31 -0.21 17.98 -23.02
C VAL A 31 -0.02 16.74 -23.90
N ASP A 32 1.24 16.43 -24.20
CA ASP A 32 1.58 15.28 -25.03
C ASP A 32 1.37 13.97 -24.28
N PHE A 33 1.80 13.93 -23.00
CA PHE A 33 1.72 12.74 -22.15
C PHE A 33 1.23 13.06 -20.75
N PHE A 34 0.32 12.26 -20.25
CA PHE A 34 0.03 12.17 -18.81
C PHE A 34 0.72 10.95 -18.23
N ILE A 35 1.55 11.15 -17.21
CA ILE A 35 2.24 10.07 -16.53
C ILE A 35 1.54 9.78 -15.21
N VAL A 36 1.16 8.54 -15.01
CA VAL A 36 0.55 8.03 -13.77
C VAL A 36 1.39 6.89 -13.20
N SER A 37 1.22 6.63 -11.90
CA SER A 37 2.09 5.70 -11.19
C SER A 37 1.61 4.25 -11.22
N THR A 38 0.32 3.99 -11.49
CA THR A 38 -0.25 2.64 -11.52
C THR A 38 -1.17 2.45 -12.72
N ASP A 39 -1.33 1.21 -13.16
CA ASP A 39 -2.23 0.89 -14.27
C ASP A 39 -3.68 1.22 -13.92
N ARG A 40 -4.08 1.04 -12.65
CA ARG A 40 -5.42 1.42 -12.21
C ARG A 40 -5.66 2.93 -12.29
N GLN A 41 -4.65 3.76 -11.97
CA GLN A 41 -4.75 5.22 -12.20
C GLN A 41 -4.89 5.54 -13.69
N ASN A 42 -4.19 4.81 -14.55
CA ASN A 42 -4.28 4.97 -16.00
C ASN A 42 -5.70 4.70 -16.48
N GLU A 43 -6.28 3.55 -16.12
CA GLU A 43 -7.66 3.19 -16.47
C GLU A 43 -8.67 4.27 -16.04
N VAL A 44 -8.63 4.65 -14.76
CA VAL A 44 -9.53 5.66 -14.20
C VAL A 44 -9.37 7.01 -14.92
N LEU A 45 -8.14 7.42 -15.22
CA LEU A 45 -7.89 8.69 -15.90
C LEU A 45 -8.36 8.63 -17.37
N GLN A 46 -8.20 7.50 -18.07
CA GLN A 46 -8.75 7.30 -19.39
C GLN A 46 -10.28 7.43 -19.42
N GLU A 47 -10.97 6.80 -18.46
CA GLU A 47 -12.43 6.91 -18.32
C GLU A 47 -12.86 8.37 -18.07
N GLN A 48 -12.12 9.11 -17.25
CA GLN A 48 -12.41 10.51 -16.97
C GLN A 48 -12.18 11.40 -18.21
N PHE A 49 -11.08 11.23 -18.93
CA PHE A 49 -10.86 11.96 -20.19
C PHE A 49 -11.96 11.63 -21.21
N ALA A 50 -12.34 10.37 -21.37
CA ALA A 50 -13.43 9.99 -22.26
C ALA A 50 -14.78 10.65 -21.90
N LYS A 51 -15.01 10.90 -20.63
CA LYS A 51 -16.24 11.52 -20.12
C LYS A 51 -16.26 13.04 -20.25
N TYR A 52 -15.12 13.70 -20.04
CA TYR A 52 -15.08 15.16 -19.86
C TYR A 52 -14.39 15.92 -20.99
N THR A 53 -13.74 15.25 -21.92
CA THR A 53 -13.08 15.91 -23.07
C THR A 53 -13.21 15.10 -24.35
N GLN A 54 -13.16 15.78 -25.50
CA GLN A 54 -13.09 15.12 -26.81
C GLN A 54 -11.66 14.74 -27.19
N HIS A 55 -10.68 15.38 -26.58
CA HIS A 55 -9.27 15.05 -26.77
C HIS A 55 -8.88 13.89 -25.84
N GLN A 56 -8.24 12.88 -26.41
CA GLN A 56 -7.74 11.74 -25.67
C GLN A 56 -6.21 11.81 -25.62
N PRO A 57 -5.63 12.41 -24.56
CA PRO A 57 -4.19 12.48 -24.42
C PRO A 57 -3.60 11.10 -24.21
N LYS A 58 -2.34 10.91 -24.54
CA LYS A 58 -1.63 9.68 -24.26
C LYS A 58 -1.36 9.58 -22.75
N ILE A 59 -1.82 8.50 -22.12
CA ILE A 59 -1.57 8.23 -20.70
C ILE A 59 -0.59 7.06 -20.59
N VAL A 60 0.50 7.25 -19.88
CA VAL A 60 1.57 6.26 -19.73
C VAL A 60 1.74 5.93 -18.24
N THR A 61 1.79 4.65 -17.92
CA THR A 61 2.06 4.19 -16.56
C THR A 61 3.56 4.07 -16.34
N ILE A 62 4.11 4.97 -15.53
CA ILE A 62 5.48 4.91 -15.03
C ILE A 62 5.45 5.04 -13.51
N PRO A 63 5.78 3.98 -12.76
CA PRO A 63 5.81 4.01 -11.30
C PRO A 63 6.65 5.16 -10.75
N VAL A 64 6.15 5.82 -9.69
CA VAL A 64 6.83 6.94 -9.03
C VAL A 64 8.04 6.49 -8.20
N GLY A 65 8.15 5.20 -7.91
CA GLY A 65 9.25 4.60 -7.16
C GLY A 65 9.83 3.38 -7.87
N SER A 66 11.02 2.99 -7.46
CA SER A 66 11.72 1.80 -7.92
C SER A 66 12.56 1.20 -6.80
N ILE A 67 12.96 -0.05 -6.97
CA ILE A 67 13.90 -0.77 -6.11
C ILE A 67 15.13 -1.16 -6.92
N ASP A 68 16.31 -1.05 -6.33
CA ASP A 68 17.56 -1.35 -7.05
C ASP A 68 17.77 -2.85 -7.24
N SER A 69 17.37 -3.64 -6.25
CA SER A 69 17.47 -5.11 -6.26
C SER A 69 16.45 -5.74 -5.34
N LEU A 70 16.09 -6.97 -5.62
CA LEU A 70 15.36 -7.81 -4.67
C LEU A 70 16.27 -8.14 -3.47
N THR A 71 15.70 -8.12 -2.26
CA THR A 71 16.43 -8.35 -1.01
C THR A 71 16.00 -9.67 -0.37
N GLU A 72 16.90 -10.62 -0.30
CA GLU A 72 16.70 -11.87 0.43
C GLU A 72 17.28 -11.78 1.84
N SER A 73 16.68 -12.50 2.78
CA SER A 73 17.24 -12.58 4.12
C SER A 73 18.45 -13.51 4.15
N SER A 74 19.60 -12.97 4.53
CA SER A 74 20.84 -13.73 4.68
C SER A 74 20.89 -14.61 5.94
N GLN A 75 20.03 -14.32 6.93
CA GLN A 75 20.02 -14.99 8.25
C GLN A 75 18.71 -15.76 8.53
N GLY A 76 17.83 -15.82 7.53
CA GLY A 76 16.46 -16.29 7.71
C GLY A 76 15.54 -15.20 8.28
N ARG A 77 14.25 -15.44 8.28
CA ARG A 77 13.23 -14.53 8.82
C ARG A 77 12.89 -14.94 10.25
N LYS A 78 12.55 -13.95 11.06
CA LYS A 78 12.01 -14.21 12.40
C LYS A 78 10.63 -14.85 12.24
N PRO A 79 10.41 -16.07 12.73
CA PRO A 79 9.10 -16.73 12.63
C PRO A 79 8.00 -15.90 13.32
N PHE A 80 6.78 -15.99 12.79
CA PHE A 80 5.60 -15.29 13.32
C PHE A 80 5.79 -13.79 13.49
N SER A 81 6.54 -13.15 12.60
CA SER A 81 6.84 -11.71 12.69
C SER A 81 6.10 -10.89 11.65
N LEU A 82 5.38 -9.91 12.14
CA LEU A 82 4.68 -8.90 11.36
C LEU A 82 5.41 -7.56 11.40
N ILE A 83 5.33 -6.81 10.32
CA ILE A 83 5.87 -5.45 10.23
C ILE A 83 4.85 -4.52 9.58
N THR A 84 4.84 -3.28 10.00
CA THR A 84 4.29 -2.14 9.25
C THR A 84 5.26 -0.98 9.28
N ALA A 85 5.25 -0.17 8.23
CA ALA A 85 6.09 1.01 8.14
C ALA A 85 5.33 2.16 7.46
N SER A 86 5.08 3.22 8.22
CA SER A 86 4.41 4.42 7.70
C SER A 86 4.57 5.60 8.65
N ARG A 87 4.10 6.78 8.23
CA ARG A 87 3.83 7.84 9.19
C ARG A 87 2.76 7.38 10.18
N LEU A 88 2.93 7.67 11.47
CA LEU A 88 1.91 7.39 12.49
C LEU A 88 0.87 8.51 12.47
N ALA A 89 -0.02 8.44 11.49
CA ALA A 89 -1.06 9.42 11.21
C ALA A 89 -2.42 8.72 11.09
N LYS A 90 -3.50 9.44 11.36
CA LYS A 90 -4.87 8.89 11.42
C LYS A 90 -5.25 8.10 10.18
N GLU A 91 -4.94 8.62 8.99
CA GLU A 91 -5.26 7.99 7.71
C GLU A 91 -4.54 6.66 7.45
N LYS A 92 -3.55 6.32 8.30
CA LYS A 92 -2.84 5.04 8.23
C LYS A 92 -3.45 3.96 9.13
N HIS A 93 -4.33 4.33 10.02
CA HIS A 93 -5.11 3.41 10.89
C HIS A 93 -4.27 2.31 11.55
N ILE A 94 -3.07 2.68 12.06
CA ILE A 94 -2.18 1.70 12.71
C ILE A 94 -2.82 1.14 13.99
N ASP A 95 -3.69 1.90 14.63
CA ASP A 95 -4.48 1.45 15.79
C ASP A 95 -5.36 0.23 15.44
N TRP A 96 -5.91 0.16 14.23
CA TRP A 96 -6.66 -1.02 13.78
C TRP A 96 -5.77 -2.25 13.63
N LEU A 97 -4.55 -2.07 13.12
CA LEU A 97 -3.57 -3.17 13.02
C LEU A 97 -3.16 -3.66 14.41
N VAL A 98 -2.88 -2.75 15.35
CA VAL A 98 -2.54 -3.10 16.74
C VAL A 98 -3.66 -3.96 17.34
N LYS A 99 -4.91 -3.52 17.24
CA LYS A 99 -6.07 -4.25 17.77
C LYS A 99 -6.28 -5.60 17.07
N ALA A 100 -6.05 -5.66 15.76
CA ALA A 100 -6.13 -6.90 15.00
C ALA A 100 -5.05 -7.92 15.40
N VAL A 101 -3.82 -7.45 15.62
CA VAL A 101 -2.72 -8.31 16.07
C VAL A 101 -2.97 -8.81 17.50
N ILE A 102 -3.50 -7.98 18.40
CA ILE A 102 -3.93 -8.40 19.74
C ILE A 102 -4.96 -9.53 19.66
N GLU A 103 -5.90 -9.45 18.72
CA GLU A 103 -6.90 -10.49 18.51
C GLU A 103 -6.28 -11.76 17.97
N ALA A 104 -5.45 -11.66 16.92
CA ALA A 104 -4.77 -12.79 16.30
C ALA A 104 -3.79 -13.49 17.26
N HIS A 105 -3.16 -12.76 18.16
CA HIS A 105 -2.22 -13.28 19.16
C HIS A 105 -2.88 -14.26 20.13
N LYS A 106 -4.20 -14.20 20.33
CA LYS A 106 -4.93 -15.18 21.15
C LYS A 106 -4.90 -16.58 20.55
N GLU A 107 -4.85 -16.70 19.21
CA GLU A 107 -4.76 -17.96 18.47
C GLU A 107 -3.32 -18.32 18.13
N LEU A 108 -2.46 -17.32 17.95
CA LEU A 108 -1.04 -17.44 17.58
C LEU A 108 -0.15 -16.75 18.62
N PRO A 109 0.12 -17.36 19.79
CA PRO A 109 0.86 -16.71 20.89
C PRO A 109 2.32 -16.38 20.59
N GLU A 110 2.88 -16.91 19.49
CA GLU A 110 4.24 -16.61 19.03
C GLU A 110 4.30 -15.34 18.15
N LEU A 111 3.14 -14.80 17.76
CA LEU A 111 3.04 -13.65 16.86
C LEU A 111 3.66 -12.41 17.49
N THR A 112 4.48 -11.72 16.71
CA THR A 112 5.08 -10.44 17.09
C THR A 112 4.81 -9.39 16.03
N PHE A 113 4.72 -8.12 16.43
CA PHE A 113 4.44 -7.01 15.51
C PHE A 113 5.32 -5.81 15.82
N ASP A 114 6.14 -5.41 14.85
CA ASP A 114 6.98 -4.24 14.92
C ASP A 114 6.45 -3.11 14.02
N ILE A 115 6.31 -1.93 14.60
CA ILE A 115 5.74 -0.74 13.95
C ILE A 115 6.86 0.29 13.75
N TYR A 116 7.23 0.52 12.50
CA TYR A 116 8.23 1.51 12.10
C TYR A 116 7.57 2.80 11.63
N GLY A 117 8.10 3.92 12.10
CA GLY A 117 7.64 5.24 11.76
C GLY A 117 7.53 6.16 12.96
N SER A 118 7.08 7.38 12.69
CA SER A 118 6.83 8.41 13.70
C SER A 118 5.63 9.26 13.30
N GLY A 119 4.98 9.90 14.25
CA GLY A 119 3.86 10.79 13.97
C GLY A 119 2.96 11.04 15.18
N GLY A 120 1.85 11.72 14.93
CA GLY A 120 0.95 12.19 15.99
C GLY A 120 0.23 11.08 16.76
N GLU A 121 0.11 9.88 16.17
CA GLU A 121 -0.61 8.76 16.80
C GLU A 121 0.28 7.91 17.74
N ASP A 122 1.58 8.22 17.91
CA ASP A 122 2.51 7.46 18.77
C ASP A 122 1.95 7.25 20.19
N SER A 123 1.47 8.32 20.83
CA SER A 123 0.93 8.25 22.19
C SER A 123 -0.32 7.38 22.29
N LEU A 124 -1.22 7.47 21.31
CA LEU A 124 -2.43 6.65 21.25
C LEU A 124 -2.06 5.16 21.09
N LEU A 125 -1.11 4.86 20.23
CA LEU A 125 -0.68 3.48 20.00
C LEU A 125 -0.05 2.87 21.24
N ARG A 126 0.80 3.63 21.96
CA ARG A 126 1.37 3.18 23.26
C ARG A 126 0.29 2.94 24.29
N GLU A 127 -0.71 3.80 24.38
CA GLU A 127 -1.84 3.63 25.29
C GLU A 127 -2.63 2.36 24.97
N ILE A 128 -2.94 2.09 23.70
CA ILE A 128 -3.66 0.87 23.29
C ILE A 128 -2.84 -0.37 23.66
N ILE A 129 -1.55 -0.39 23.34
CA ILE A 129 -0.64 -1.50 23.62
C ILE A 129 -0.60 -1.78 25.13
N ALA A 130 -0.40 -0.74 25.96
CA ALA A 130 -0.33 -0.87 27.42
C ALA A 130 -1.66 -1.33 28.03
N ASN A 131 -2.79 -0.77 27.59
CA ASN A 131 -4.12 -1.16 28.06
C ASN A 131 -4.45 -2.66 27.81
N HIS A 132 -3.81 -3.25 26.80
CA HIS A 132 -3.99 -4.66 26.46
C HIS A 132 -2.82 -5.55 26.92
N GLN A 133 -1.83 -4.99 27.64
CA GLN A 133 -0.63 -5.69 28.12
C GLN A 133 0.10 -6.40 26.95
N ALA A 134 0.23 -5.70 25.81
CA ALA A 134 0.77 -6.23 24.58
C ALA A 134 2.23 -5.84 24.30
N GLU A 135 2.91 -5.19 25.24
CA GLU A 135 4.26 -4.65 25.08
C GLU A 135 5.31 -5.72 24.80
N ASP A 136 5.07 -6.96 25.22
CA ASP A 136 6.03 -8.06 25.02
C ASP A 136 6.07 -8.52 23.52
N TYR A 137 5.01 -8.27 22.75
CA TYR A 137 4.89 -8.74 21.37
C TYR A 137 4.55 -7.66 20.34
N ILE A 138 4.15 -6.43 20.76
CA ILE A 138 3.93 -5.28 19.86
C ILE A 138 4.85 -4.14 20.25
N GLN A 139 5.69 -3.68 19.32
CA GLN A 139 6.68 -2.64 19.62
C GLN A 139 6.68 -1.51 18.60
N LEU A 140 6.68 -0.26 19.08
CA LEU A 140 6.98 0.92 18.27
C LEU A 140 8.50 1.09 18.19
N LYS A 141 9.04 0.92 16.98
CA LYS A 141 10.49 0.94 16.71
C LYS A 141 11.00 2.34 16.34
N GLY A 142 10.08 3.31 16.12
CA GLY A 142 10.46 4.63 15.62
C GLY A 142 10.86 4.63 14.14
N HIS A 143 11.45 5.72 13.69
CA HIS A 143 11.90 5.85 12.32
C HIS A 143 13.24 5.10 12.11
N ALA A 144 13.33 4.34 11.01
CA ALA A 144 14.54 3.61 10.64
C ALA A 144 14.68 3.53 9.11
N GLU A 145 15.90 3.27 8.63
CA GLU A 145 16.16 2.85 7.26
C GLU A 145 15.76 1.39 7.11
N LEU A 146 14.84 1.09 6.21
CA LEU A 146 14.13 -0.19 6.18
C LEU A 146 14.64 -1.18 5.13
N SER A 147 15.51 -0.76 4.23
CA SER A 147 15.97 -1.57 3.09
C SER A 147 16.50 -2.97 3.47
N GLN A 148 17.12 -3.08 4.65
CA GLN A 148 17.64 -4.36 5.17
C GLN A 148 16.76 -4.95 6.30
N ILE A 149 15.75 -4.22 6.71
CA ILE A 149 14.89 -4.61 7.84
C ILE A 149 13.74 -5.48 7.37
N TYR A 150 13.07 -5.12 6.27
CA TYR A 150 11.93 -5.89 5.75
C TYR A 150 12.24 -7.38 5.58
N SER A 151 13.40 -7.72 5.06
CA SER A 151 13.80 -9.14 4.83
C SER A 151 13.90 -9.99 6.10
N GLN A 152 13.86 -9.39 7.30
CA GLN A 152 13.89 -10.09 8.58
C GLN A 152 12.49 -10.52 9.05
N TYR A 153 11.43 -10.02 8.44
CA TYR A 153 10.04 -10.28 8.80
C TYR A 153 9.37 -11.26 7.83
N GLU A 154 8.21 -11.78 8.23
CA GLU A 154 7.43 -12.70 7.41
C GLU A 154 6.29 -12.07 6.67
N VAL A 155 5.62 -11.06 7.24
CA VAL A 155 4.41 -10.45 6.67
C VAL A 155 4.40 -8.94 6.89
N TYR A 156 3.97 -8.20 5.90
CA TYR A 156 3.72 -6.76 6.00
C TYR A 156 2.23 -6.47 6.12
N LEU A 157 1.86 -5.60 7.05
CA LEU A 157 0.48 -5.15 7.25
C LEU A 157 0.32 -3.68 6.86
N THR A 158 -0.78 -3.34 6.21
CA THR A 158 -1.22 -1.96 5.99
C THR A 158 -2.71 -1.81 6.26
N ALA A 159 -3.13 -0.71 6.90
CA ALA A 159 -4.53 -0.37 7.10
C ALA A 159 -4.90 0.99 6.49
N SER A 160 -4.07 1.50 5.57
CA SER A 160 -4.40 2.70 4.82
C SER A 160 -5.70 2.50 4.05
N THR A 161 -6.67 3.39 4.26
CA THR A 161 -7.93 3.41 3.50
C THR A 161 -7.77 4.11 2.16
N SER A 162 -6.59 4.62 1.89
CA SER A 162 -6.20 5.29 0.65
C SER A 162 -4.68 5.21 0.46
N GLU A 163 -4.26 4.70 -0.68
CA GLU A 163 -2.85 4.61 -1.01
C GLU A 163 -2.60 4.93 -2.49
N GLY A 164 -2.03 6.11 -2.76
CA GLY A 164 -1.81 6.57 -4.14
C GLY A 164 -0.84 5.69 -4.94
N PHE A 165 0.27 5.27 -4.33
CA PHE A 165 1.21 4.31 -4.91
C PHE A 165 1.64 3.27 -3.87
N GLY A 166 2.15 3.69 -2.71
CA GLY A 166 2.58 2.78 -1.65
C GLY A 166 4.05 2.37 -1.77
N LEU A 167 4.97 3.31 -1.60
CA LEU A 167 6.41 3.03 -1.64
C LEU A 167 6.81 1.92 -0.66
N THR A 168 6.27 1.94 0.56
CA THR A 168 6.56 0.91 1.57
C THR A 168 6.00 -0.47 1.21
N LEU A 169 4.90 -0.53 0.45
CA LEU A 169 4.37 -1.79 -0.09
C LEU A 169 5.32 -2.35 -1.15
N MET A 170 5.79 -1.49 -2.07
CA MET A 170 6.76 -1.86 -3.08
C MET A 170 8.07 -2.37 -2.46
N GLU A 171 8.60 -1.69 -1.46
CA GLU A 171 9.80 -2.10 -0.72
C GLU A 171 9.59 -3.44 0.01
N ALA A 172 8.42 -3.63 0.61
CA ALA A 172 8.06 -4.87 1.30
C ALA A 172 8.03 -6.07 0.34
N ILE A 173 7.36 -5.95 -0.84
CA ILE A 173 7.36 -7.03 -1.83
C ILE A 173 8.76 -7.24 -2.45
N GLY A 174 9.56 -6.17 -2.59
CA GLY A 174 10.96 -6.24 -3.02
C GLY A 174 11.85 -7.03 -2.05
N SER A 175 11.40 -7.15 -0.82
CA SER A 175 11.99 -8.00 0.22
C SER A 175 11.23 -9.33 0.40
N GLY A 176 10.30 -9.66 -0.51
CA GLY A 176 9.57 -10.91 -0.53
C GLY A 176 8.54 -11.04 0.59
N LEU A 177 7.97 -9.95 1.13
CA LEU A 177 6.92 -10.07 2.13
C LEU A 177 5.55 -10.27 1.47
N PRO A 178 4.77 -11.26 1.89
CA PRO A 178 3.32 -11.25 1.71
C PRO A 178 2.70 -10.03 2.38
N LEU A 179 1.63 -9.50 1.78
CA LEU A 179 0.97 -8.29 2.26
C LEU A 179 -0.47 -8.56 2.70
N ILE A 180 -0.92 -7.91 3.77
CA ILE A 180 -2.35 -7.86 4.13
C ILE A 180 -2.76 -6.40 4.19
N GLY A 181 -3.80 -6.02 3.42
CA GLY A 181 -4.28 -4.64 3.35
C GLY A 181 -5.73 -4.55 2.89
N PHE A 182 -6.31 -3.36 2.93
CA PHE A 182 -7.64 -3.12 2.37
C PHE A 182 -7.64 -3.20 0.85
N ASP A 183 -8.76 -3.66 0.29
CA ASP A 183 -9.06 -3.56 -1.14
C ASP A 183 -9.44 -2.11 -1.48
N VAL A 184 -8.42 -1.28 -1.60
CA VAL A 184 -8.54 0.13 -1.97
C VAL A 184 -7.59 0.49 -3.09
N PRO A 185 -8.01 1.40 -4.02
CA PRO A 185 -7.11 1.90 -5.03
C PRO A 185 -6.06 2.85 -4.38
N TYR A 186 -4.90 3.00 -4.92
CA TYR A 186 -4.34 2.32 -6.10
C TYR A 186 -3.21 1.37 -5.70
N GLY A 187 -2.40 1.76 -4.66
CA GLY A 187 -1.21 1.03 -4.24
C GLY A 187 -1.52 -0.38 -3.75
N ASN A 188 -2.54 -0.55 -2.89
CA ASN A 188 -2.89 -1.87 -2.38
C ASN A 188 -3.22 -2.83 -3.53
N GLN A 189 -4.07 -2.42 -4.48
CA GLN A 189 -4.43 -3.23 -5.65
C GLN A 189 -3.28 -3.43 -6.65
N THR A 190 -2.24 -2.60 -6.57
CA THR A 190 -1.04 -2.75 -7.42
C THR A 190 -0.07 -3.80 -6.84
N PHE A 191 0.06 -3.86 -5.52
CA PHE A 191 1.08 -4.66 -4.85
C PHE A 191 0.53 -5.91 -4.15
N ILE A 192 -0.80 -6.05 -4.03
CA ILE A 192 -1.44 -7.22 -3.42
C ILE A 192 -2.34 -7.89 -4.47
N GLU A 193 -2.01 -9.11 -4.84
CA GLU A 193 -2.89 -9.99 -5.59
C GLU A 193 -3.51 -11.00 -4.62
N ASP A 194 -4.82 -10.87 -4.40
CA ASP A 194 -5.54 -11.60 -3.36
C ASP A 194 -5.37 -13.11 -3.49
N GLY A 195 -4.95 -13.73 -2.40
CA GLY A 195 -4.67 -15.16 -2.34
C GLY A 195 -3.37 -15.59 -3.04
N GLN A 196 -2.62 -14.72 -3.73
CA GLN A 196 -1.36 -15.05 -4.39
C GLN A 196 -0.14 -14.61 -3.59
N ASN A 197 -0.03 -13.32 -3.25
CA ASN A 197 1.03 -12.79 -2.41
C ASN A 197 0.53 -12.15 -1.12
N GLY A 198 -0.70 -12.41 -0.73
CA GLY A 198 -1.31 -11.86 0.48
C GLY A 198 -2.82 -11.83 0.40
N TYR A 199 -3.44 -10.94 1.16
CA TYR A 199 -4.89 -10.82 1.21
C TYR A 199 -5.35 -9.38 1.13
N LEU A 200 -6.39 -9.14 0.30
CA LEU A 200 -7.16 -7.91 0.27
C LEU A 200 -8.40 -8.07 1.15
N ILE A 201 -8.57 -7.13 2.08
CA ILE A 201 -9.73 -7.06 2.97
C ILE A 201 -10.74 -6.10 2.36
N PRO A 202 -11.98 -6.51 2.10
CA PRO A 202 -12.99 -5.62 1.54
C PRO A 202 -13.12 -4.34 2.36
N SER A 203 -13.02 -3.20 1.69
CA SER A 203 -13.26 -1.89 2.30
C SER A 203 -14.74 -1.57 2.20
N SER A 204 -15.40 -1.32 3.34
CA SER A 204 -16.77 -0.81 3.38
C SER A 204 -16.78 0.62 3.91
N SER A 205 -17.71 1.45 3.43
CA SER A 205 -17.86 2.84 3.89
C SER A 205 -18.18 2.95 5.39
N ASP A 206 -18.71 1.90 5.98
CA ASP A 206 -19.20 1.92 7.36
C ASP A 206 -18.15 1.53 8.41
N HIS A 207 -16.91 1.25 8.00
CA HIS A 207 -15.72 0.92 8.81
C HIS A 207 -16.01 0.65 10.30
N VAL A 208 -16.77 -0.40 10.59
CA VAL A 208 -17.02 -0.83 11.97
C VAL A 208 -15.73 -1.45 12.50
N GLU A 209 -15.10 -0.78 13.45
CA GLU A 209 -13.77 -1.14 14.00
C GLU A 209 -13.66 -2.61 14.40
N ASP A 210 -14.69 -3.16 15.06
CA ASP A 210 -14.69 -4.57 15.45
C ASP A 210 -14.69 -5.53 14.26
N GLN A 211 -15.38 -5.20 13.17
CA GLN A 211 -15.37 -6.02 11.96
C GLN A 211 -14.01 -5.97 11.26
N ILE A 212 -13.38 -4.79 11.21
CA ILE A 212 -12.05 -4.60 10.64
C ILE A 212 -11.03 -5.42 11.43
N LYS A 213 -11.03 -5.27 12.75
CA LYS A 213 -10.15 -6.02 13.66
C LYS A 213 -10.28 -7.54 13.43
N GLN A 214 -11.51 -8.06 13.36
CA GLN A 214 -11.76 -9.48 13.13
C GLN A 214 -11.31 -9.93 11.73
N ALA A 215 -11.57 -9.13 10.70
CA ALA A 215 -11.18 -9.44 9.34
C ALA A 215 -9.65 -9.54 9.19
N TYR A 216 -8.88 -8.59 9.75
CA TYR A 216 -7.42 -8.65 9.75
C TYR A 216 -6.91 -9.83 10.57
N ALA A 217 -7.41 -10.04 11.79
CA ALA A 217 -7.02 -11.15 12.64
C ALA A 217 -7.25 -12.50 11.94
N ALA A 218 -8.41 -12.68 11.32
CA ALA A 218 -8.73 -13.90 10.57
C ALA A 218 -7.75 -14.13 9.40
N LYS A 219 -7.38 -13.06 8.64
CA LYS A 219 -6.43 -13.17 7.52
C LYS A 219 -5.00 -13.45 7.99
N ILE A 220 -4.59 -12.88 9.12
CA ILE A 220 -3.30 -13.19 9.75
C ILE A 220 -3.27 -14.68 10.15
N CYS A 221 -4.27 -15.17 10.87
CA CYS A 221 -4.36 -16.57 11.27
C CYS A 221 -4.40 -17.52 10.04
N GLN A 222 -5.23 -17.20 9.04
CA GLN A 222 -5.34 -17.96 7.80
C GLN A 222 -3.99 -18.12 7.11
N LEU A 223 -3.22 -17.05 7.01
CA LEU A 223 -1.92 -17.03 6.32
C LEU A 223 -0.93 -18.02 6.96
N TYR A 224 -0.89 -18.10 8.28
CA TYR A 224 -0.02 -19.04 8.98
C TYR A 224 -0.56 -20.47 8.94
N GLN A 225 -1.88 -20.67 9.00
CA GLN A 225 -2.51 -22.01 8.95
C GLN A 225 -2.38 -22.67 7.57
N GLU A 226 -2.42 -21.91 6.49
CA GLU A 226 -2.35 -22.46 5.12
C GLU A 226 -0.96 -22.92 4.69
N ASN A 227 0.09 -22.66 5.46
CA ASN A 227 1.48 -22.99 5.15
C ASN A 227 1.91 -22.55 3.74
N ARG A 228 1.48 -21.34 3.31
CA ARG A 228 1.71 -20.81 1.97
C ARG A 228 2.70 -19.66 1.92
N LEU A 229 3.31 -19.29 3.05
CA LEU A 229 4.22 -18.15 3.15
C LEU A 229 5.32 -18.16 2.07
N GLU A 230 5.94 -19.32 1.80
CA GLU A 230 6.98 -19.41 0.77
C GLU A 230 6.46 -19.18 -0.65
N ALA A 231 5.29 -19.74 -0.98
CA ALA A 231 4.67 -19.50 -2.28
C ALA A 231 4.27 -18.03 -2.45
N MET A 232 3.68 -17.43 -1.42
CA MET A 232 3.30 -16.01 -1.42
C MET A 232 4.52 -15.08 -1.51
N ARG A 233 5.62 -15.45 -0.85
CA ARG A 233 6.90 -14.74 -0.93
C ARG A 233 7.47 -14.75 -2.35
N ALA A 234 7.49 -15.92 -2.98
CA ALA A 234 7.94 -16.03 -4.36
C ALA A 234 7.10 -15.17 -5.30
N TYR A 235 5.79 -15.10 -5.08
CA TYR A 235 4.91 -14.26 -5.87
C TYR A 235 5.13 -12.76 -5.61
N SER A 236 5.40 -12.36 -4.36
CA SER A 236 5.81 -10.97 -4.04
C SER A 236 7.05 -10.55 -4.82
N TYR A 237 8.08 -11.39 -4.88
CA TYR A 237 9.26 -11.12 -5.70
C TYR A 237 8.93 -11.01 -7.20
N GLN A 238 8.05 -11.88 -7.71
CA GLN A 238 7.62 -11.82 -9.10
C GLN A 238 6.95 -10.47 -9.44
N ILE A 239 6.08 -9.96 -8.59
CA ILE A 239 5.49 -8.62 -8.76
C ILE A 239 6.60 -7.56 -8.69
N ALA A 240 7.51 -7.66 -7.72
CA ALA A 240 8.57 -6.68 -7.47
C ALA A 240 9.55 -6.53 -8.64
N GLU A 241 9.76 -7.57 -9.45
CA GLU A 241 10.62 -7.50 -10.65
C GLU A 241 10.20 -6.39 -11.61
N GLY A 242 8.89 -6.13 -11.73
CA GLY A 242 8.34 -5.05 -12.55
C GLY A 242 8.67 -3.63 -12.07
N PHE A 243 9.16 -3.51 -10.82
CA PHE A 243 9.51 -2.24 -10.18
C PHE A 243 11.02 -2.06 -9.98
N LEU A 244 11.84 -2.90 -10.57
CA LEU A 244 13.29 -2.72 -10.57
C LEU A 244 13.67 -1.43 -11.30
N THR A 245 14.67 -0.72 -10.77
CA THR A 245 15.13 0.57 -11.32
C THR A 245 15.42 0.47 -12.81
N LYS A 246 16.03 -0.62 -13.28
CA LYS A 246 16.28 -0.85 -14.71
C LYS A 246 15.01 -0.87 -15.56
N GLU A 247 13.94 -1.50 -15.06
CA GLU A 247 12.65 -1.60 -15.77
C GLU A 247 11.96 -0.22 -15.82
N ILE A 248 12.02 0.53 -14.74
CA ILE A 248 11.45 1.89 -14.67
C ILE A 248 12.21 2.84 -15.59
N LEU A 249 13.54 2.76 -15.63
CA LEU A 249 14.37 3.57 -16.54
C LEU A 249 14.07 3.29 -18.01
N GLU A 250 13.86 2.03 -18.40
CA GLU A 250 13.49 1.70 -19.77
C GLU A 250 12.09 2.26 -20.16
N LYS A 251 11.14 2.26 -19.23
CA LYS A 251 9.83 2.91 -19.46
C LYS A 251 10.00 4.42 -19.69
N TRP A 252 10.80 5.10 -18.87
CA TRP A 252 11.10 6.52 -19.05
C TRP A 252 11.78 6.81 -20.36
N LYS A 253 12.81 6.05 -20.71
CA LYS A 253 13.56 6.21 -21.95
C LYS A 253 12.65 6.09 -23.16
N LYS A 254 11.84 5.04 -23.22
CA LYS A 254 10.87 4.84 -24.30
C LYS A 254 9.89 6.01 -24.43
N THR A 255 9.35 6.48 -23.31
CA THR A 255 8.38 7.59 -23.30
C THR A 255 9.01 8.90 -23.77
N VAL A 256 10.26 9.20 -23.36
CA VAL A 256 10.99 10.40 -23.79
C VAL A 256 11.35 10.30 -25.29
N GLU A 257 11.80 9.13 -25.78
CA GLU A 257 12.07 8.91 -27.20
C GLU A 257 10.81 9.14 -28.05
N GLU A 258 9.67 8.61 -27.64
CA GLU A 258 8.40 8.84 -28.30
C GLU A 258 8.03 10.34 -28.34
N ALA A 259 8.16 11.04 -27.20
CA ALA A 259 7.86 12.46 -27.10
C ALA A 259 8.76 13.38 -27.96
N LEU A 260 9.94 12.91 -28.32
CA LEU A 260 10.87 13.66 -29.19
C LEU A 260 10.60 13.42 -30.69
N HIS A 261 9.82 12.41 -31.04
CA HIS A 261 9.54 12.02 -32.42
C HIS A 261 8.12 12.39 -32.89
N ASP A 262 7.22 12.77 -31.96
CA ASP A 262 5.91 13.34 -32.23
C ASP A 262 5.99 14.87 -32.37
#